data_6db5900408b44cf6cd1c20132e2dd8dc
#
_entry.id   6db5900408b44cf6cd1c20132e2dd8dc
#
_cell.length_a   1.000
_cell.length_b   1.000
_cell.length_c   1.000
_cell.angle_alpha   90.00
_cell.angle_beta   90.00
_cell.angle_gamma   90.00
#
_symmetry.space_group_name_H-M   'P 1'
#
loop_
_entity.id
_entity.type
_entity.pdbx_description
1 polymer ?
#
loop_
_entity_poly.entity_id
_entity_poly.type
_entity_poly.pdbx_seq_one_letter_code
_entity_poly.pdbx_strand_id
1 'polypeptide(L)'
;NIFPDSKYQEPKGAPIIIRDHVIVGGNSVVMPGTEIGEGAAVGALSFVRHSIEGWAIYGGNPLKRIGDRMTHIRDLAARIESENVD
;
A
#
# COMPACT_ATOMS: atom_id res chain seq x y z
N ASN A 1 4.75 27.09 -13.26
CA ASN A 1 3.86 25.95 -13.29
C ASN A 1 3.87 25.29 -14.66
N ILE A 2 4.36 24.07 -14.71
CA ILE A 2 4.52 23.37 -15.98
C ILE A 2 3.21 22.84 -16.55
N PHE A 3 2.15 22.81 -15.74
CA PHE A 3 0.84 22.39 -16.18
C PHE A 3 -0.10 23.59 -16.09
N PRO A 4 -0.33 24.25 -17.21
CA PRO A 4 -1.22 25.43 -17.19
C PRO A 4 -2.67 25.06 -16.90
N ASP A 5 -3.05 23.82 -17.12
CA ASP A 5 -4.41 23.37 -16.91
C ASP A 5 -4.50 22.63 -15.57
N SER A 6 -5.03 23.30 -14.57
CA SER A 6 -5.06 22.79 -13.21
C SER A 6 -5.89 21.52 -13.04
N LYS A 7 -6.75 21.19 -13.98
CA LYS A 7 -7.56 19.98 -13.85
C LYS A 7 -6.75 18.69 -13.93
N TYR A 8 -5.53 18.78 -14.44
CA TYR A 8 -4.64 17.60 -14.52
C TYR A 8 -3.64 17.53 -13.39
N GLN A 9 -3.72 18.44 -12.44
CA GLN A 9 -2.79 18.47 -11.32
C GLN A 9 -3.50 18.04 -10.06
N GLU A 10 -2.79 17.27 -9.24
CA GLU A 10 -3.27 17.05 -7.89
C GLU A 10 -3.26 18.38 -7.15
N PRO A 11 -4.31 18.71 -6.40
CA PRO A 11 -4.34 19.93 -5.61
C PRO A 11 -3.16 19.94 -4.64
N LYS A 12 -2.53 21.09 -4.52
CA LYS A 12 -1.49 21.24 -3.50
C LYS A 12 -2.08 20.99 -2.15
N GLY A 13 -1.40 20.18 -1.36
CA GLY A 13 -1.88 19.86 -0.02
C GLY A 13 -2.99 18.84 0.00
N ALA A 14 -3.27 18.19 -1.12
CA ALA A 14 -4.24 17.09 -1.12
C ALA A 14 -3.79 16.04 -0.10
N PRO A 15 -4.67 15.59 0.79
CA PRO A 15 -4.26 14.68 1.85
C PRO A 15 -3.91 13.30 1.31
N ILE A 16 -3.02 12.64 2.03
CA ILE A 16 -2.83 11.20 1.89
C ILE A 16 -3.63 10.58 3.01
N ILE A 17 -4.51 9.65 2.66
CA ILE A 17 -5.36 8.99 3.66
C ILE A 17 -4.86 7.56 3.81
N ILE A 18 -4.44 7.23 5.01
CA ILE A 18 -3.95 5.89 5.32
C ILE A 18 -4.92 5.31 6.36
N ARG A 19 -5.60 4.23 5.96
CA ARG A 19 -6.58 3.60 6.83
C ARG A 19 -5.89 2.73 7.88
N ASP A 20 -6.68 2.08 8.72
CA ASP A 20 -6.15 1.27 9.81
C ASP A 20 -5.43 0.02 9.29
N HIS A 21 -4.48 -0.46 10.06
CA HIS A 21 -3.77 -1.72 9.80
C HIS A 21 -2.95 -1.71 8.50
N VAL A 22 -2.58 -0.53 8.03
CA VAL A 22 -1.76 -0.39 6.83
C VAL A 22 -0.28 -0.51 7.20
N ILE A 23 0.46 -1.18 6.34
CA ILE A 23 1.92 -1.24 6.45
C ILE A 23 2.51 -0.64 5.19
N VAL A 24 3.43 0.29 5.34
CA VAL A 24 4.17 0.86 4.21
C VAL A 24 5.65 0.65 4.46
N GLY A 25 6.28 -0.08 3.56
CA GLY A 25 7.70 -0.38 3.67
C GLY A 25 8.59 0.83 3.47
N GLY A 26 9.82 0.73 3.95
CA GLY A 26 10.76 1.85 3.95
C GLY A 26 11.08 2.37 2.56
N ASN A 27 11.37 3.65 2.51
CA ASN A 27 11.75 4.37 1.28
C ASN A 27 10.71 4.28 0.17
N SER A 28 9.46 4.07 0.53
CA SER A 28 8.36 4.15 -0.41
C SER A 28 7.91 5.60 -0.54
N VAL A 29 7.34 5.91 -1.70
CA VAL A 29 6.81 7.24 -1.98
C VAL A 29 5.31 7.10 -2.18
N VAL A 30 4.54 7.92 -1.47
CA VAL A 30 3.08 7.96 -1.58
C VAL A 30 2.69 9.35 -2.05
N MET A 31 1.97 9.41 -3.16
CA MET A 31 1.62 10.70 -3.76
C MET A 31 0.42 11.33 -3.07
N PRO A 32 0.38 12.67 -3.03
CA PRO A 32 -0.78 13.37 -2.48
C PRO A 32 -2.08 12.97 -3.18
N GLY A 33 -3.16 12.98 -2.43
CA GLY A 33 -4.48 12.67 -2.97
C GLY A 33 -4.78 11.19 -3.08
N THR A 34 -3.89 10.31 -2.59
CA THR A 34 -4.14 8.88 -2.63
C THR A 34 -4.72 8.40 -1.30
N GLU A 35 -5.48 7.32 -1.38
CA GLU A 35 -5.98 6.62 -0.20
C GLU A 35 -5.44 5.20 -0.21
N ILE A 36 -4.85 4.79 0.90
CA ILE A 36 -4.40 3.42 1.10
C ILE A 36 -5.45 2.72 1.95
N GLY A 37 -6.12 1.73 1.36
CA GLY A 37 -7.24 1.06 1.99
C GLY A 37 -6.85 0.27 3.22
N GLU A 38 -7.82 0.05 4.07
CA GLU A 38 -7.60 -0.63 5.34
C GLU A 38 -6.88 -1.96 5.14
N GLY A 39 -5.86 -2.21 5.96
CA GLY A 39 -5.16 -3.48 5.92
C GLY A 39 -4.24 -3.69 4.72
N ALA A 40 -4.07 -2.71 3.86
CA ALA A 40 -3.15 -2.84 2.73
C ALA A 40 -1.71 -2.91 3.24
N ALA A 41 -0.88 -3.67 2.54
CA ALA A 41 0.54 -3.74 2.81
C ALA A 41 1.30 -3.35 1.55
N VAL A 42 2.21 -2.39 1.68
CA VAL A 42 3.01 -1.89 0.57
C VAL A 42 4.46 -2.23 0.86
N GLY A 43 5.09 -2.96 -0.04
CA GLY A 43 6.49 -3.36 0.10
C GLY A 43 7.43 -2.15 0.02
N ALA A 44 8.65 -2.34 0.51
CA ALA A 44 9.64 -1.28 0.49
C ALA A 44 9.97 -0.84 -0.94
N LEU A 45 10.42 0.41 -1.07
CA LEU A 45 10.84 0.99 -2.35
C LEU A 45 9.73 1.01 -3.40
N SER A 46 8.50 1.17 -2.96
CA SER A 46 7.33 1.20 -3.84
C SER A 46 6.93 2.63 -4.14
N PHE A 47 6.23 2.80 -5.26
CA PHE A 47 5.71 4.10 -5.65
C PHE A 47 4.19 4.02 -5.75
N VAL A 48 3.49 4.60 -4.77
CA VAL A 48 2.03 4.61 -4.71
C VAL A 48 1.55 5.93 -5.28
N ARG A 49 1.06 5.91 -6.50
CA ARG A 49 0.63 7.13 -7.18
C ARG A 49 -0.89 7.22 -7.38
N HIS A 50 -1.62 6.20 -6.99
CA HIS A 50 -3.08 6.23 -7.01
C HIS A 50 -3.58 5.39 -5.83
N SER A 51 -4.84 5.57 -5.51
CA SER A 51 -5.45 4.87 -4.38
C SER A 51 -5.41 3.36 -4.60
N ILE A 52 -5.23 2.62 -3.51
CA ILE A 52 -5.16 1.16 -3.55
C ILE A 52 -6.15 0.56 -2.58
N GLU A 53 -6.59 -0.64 -2.90
CA GLU A 53 -7.59 -1.35 -2.11
C GLU A 53 -6.98 -1.94 -0.85
N GLY A 54 -7.81 -2.15 0.15
CA GLY A 54 -7.39 -2.76 1.39
C GLY A 54 -7.16 -4.26 1.30
N TRP A 55 -6.54 -4.78 2.34
CA TRP A 55 -6.31 -6.22 2.57
C TRP A 55 -5.63 -6.92 1.41
N ALA A 56 -4.78 -6.19 0.71
CA ALA A 56 -3.96 -6.72 -0.36
C ALA A 56 -2.52 -6.28 -0.16
N ILE A 57 -1.61 -6.97 -0.82
CA ILE A 57 -0.18 -6.69 -0.78
C ILE A 57 0.22 -6.11 -2.13
N TYR A 58 0.92 -4.99 -2.09
CA TYR A 58 1.37 -4.27 -3.28
C TYR A 58 2.87 -4.06 -3.20
N GLY A 59 3.50 -3.91 -4.34
CA GLY A 59 4.92 -3.58 -4.34
C GLY A 59 5.41 -3.10 -5.69
N GLY A 60 6.53 -2.41 -5.65
CA GLY A 60 7.29 -2.05 -6.83
C GLY A 60 6.97 -0.70 -7.44
N ASN A 61 7.62 -0.45 -8.55
CA ASN A 61 7.41 0.71 -9.40
C ASN A 61 7.57 0.25 -10.85
N PRO A 62 6.50 0.14 -11.63
CA PRO A 62 5.11 0.47 -11.25
C PRO A 62 4.56 -0.44 -10.16
N LEU A 63 3.65 0.10 -9.37
CA LEU A 63 3.06 -0.64 -8.27
C LEU A 63 2.15 -1.74 -8.78
N LYS A 64 2.32 -2.93 -8.26
CA LYS A 64 1.50 -4.07 -8.65
C LYS A 64 0.93 -4.76 -7.44
N ARG A 65 -0.27 -5.27 -7.57
CA ARG A 65 -0.87 -6.11 -6.56
C ARG A 65 -0.18 -7.47 -6.59
N ILE A 66 0.35 -7.88 -5.46
CA ILE A 66 1.10 -9.12 -5.34
C ILE A 66 0.21 -10.25 -4.86
N GLY A 67 -0.70 -9.96 -3.96
CA GLY A 67 -1.55 -11.00 -3.41
C GLY A 67 -2.51 -10.48 -2.37
N ASP A 68 -3.16 -11.42 -1.70
CA ASP A 68 -4.14 -11.15 -0.66
C ASP A 68 -3.44 -11.21 0.69
N ARG A 69 -3.57 -10.14 1.48
CA ARG A 69 -2.87 -10.05 2.75
C ARG A 69 -3.43 -11.05 3.77
N MET A 70 -4.72 -11.29 3.76
CA MET A 70 -5.33 -12.22 4.71
C MET A 70 -4.84 -13.64 4.48
N THR A 71 -4.74 -14.04 3.24
CA THR A 71 -4.19 -15.35 2.90
C THR A 71 -2.74 -15.47 3.39
N HIS A 72 -1.95 -14.44 3.15
CA HIS A 72 -0.56 -14.43 3.58
C HIS A 72 -0.44 -14.52 5.10
N ILE A 73 -1.26 -13.78 5.83
CA ILE A 73 -1.26 -13.81 7.30
C ILE A 73 -1.66 -15.18 7.81
N ARG A 74 -2.68 -15.80 7.20
CA ARG A 74 -3.12 -17.15 7.59
C ARG A 74 -2.02 -18.17 7.37
N ASP A 75 -1.35 -18.10 6.24
CA ASP A 75 -0.25 -19.01 5.93
C ASP A 75 0.88 -18.85 6.95
N LEU A 76 1.22 -17.61 7.28
CA LEU A 76 2.26 -17.33 8.26
C LEU A 76 1.86 -17.85 9.64
N ALA A 77 0.63 -17.64 10.06
CA ALA A 77 0.13 -18.11 11.35
C ALA A 77 0.18 -19.63 11.43
N ALA A 78 -0.24 -20.31 10.37
CA ALA A 78 -0.20 -21.76 10.33
C ALA A 78 1.23 -22.29 10.43
N ARG A 79 2.17 -21.62 9.79
CA ARG A 79 3.58 -22.00 9.86
C ARG A 79 4.14 -21.83 11.28
N ILE A 80 3.79 -20.73 11.93
CA ILE A 80 4.23 -20.48 13.30
C ILE A 80 3.66 -21.54 14.23
N GLU A 81 2.38 -21.87 14.12
CA GLU A 81 1.78 -22.93 14.93
C GLU A 81 2.47 -24.25 14.70
N SER A 82 2.74 -24.61 13.45
CA SER A 82 3.40 -25.85 13.10
C SER A 82 4.80 -25.92 13.70
N GLU A 83 5.51 -24.82 13.75
CA GLU A 83 6.87 -24.76 14.29
C GLU A 83 6.89 -24.81 15.82
N ASN A 84 5.80 -24.45 16.47
CA ASN A 84 5.70 -24.42 17.92
C ASN A 84 5.11 -25.69 18.51
N VAL A 85 4.70 -26.63 17.69
CA VAL A 85 4.15 -27.92 18.16
C VAL A 85 5.27 -28.91 18.26
N ASP A 86 5.47 -29.42 19.43
CA ASP A 86 6.47 -30.48 19.70
C ASP A 86 5.83 -31.84 19.87
#